data_095c7814c394d725b5d03a79c24f4feb
#
_entry.id   095c7814c394d725b5d03a79c24f4feb
#
_cell.length_a   1.000
_cell.length_b   1.000
_cell.length_c   1.000
_cell.angle_alpha   90.00
_cell.angle_beta   90.00
_cell.angle_gamma   90.00
#
_symmetry.space_group_name_H-M   'P 1'
#
loop_
_entity.id
_entity.type
_entity.pdbx_description
1 polymer ?
#
loop_
_entity_poly.entity_id
_entity_poly.type
_entity_poly.pdbx_seq_one_letter_code
_entity_poly.pdbx_strand_id
1 'polypeptide(L)'
;MLLRELTSGLGDIFQTQIDKSLEKVDARPTDSFGANQWDMQFGQTHNADGSKKAQPTGPGGPVVDPNAEPGGPSASQIGNIDQTRIVKPGKVSYGQGFANKTRNKPIKPQLMKVLQNAARNTGVNVMIFSGGQDVKGKGTRRTGSTRHDDGWAADVRVQDATGKNLSTNGGDPLMNLFIMNLKKAGGKGLGAHPGYMGGTGVHVDLWGASKGAAMWGAGGKGKPPKAIQAAWAGRMPTTTAKA
;
A
#
# COMPACT_ATOMS: atom_id res chain seq x y z
N MET A 1 31.95 -8.19 15.60
CA MET A 1 30.76 -8.34 16.45
C MET A 1 30.02 -7.02 16.66
N LEU A 2 30.70 -5.92 16.93
CA LEU A 2 30.08 -4.60 17.24
C LEU A 2 29.19 -3.96 16.13
N LEU A 3 29.47 -4.21 14.84
CA LEU A 3 28.70 -3.58 13.73
C LEU A 3 27.31 -4.20 13.52
N ARG A 4 27.07 -5.43 13.96
CA ARG A 4 25.77 -6.09 13.82
C ARG A 4 24.75 -5.61 14.85
N GLU A 5 25.21 -5.25 16.05
CA GLU A 5 24.34 -4.75 17.13
C GLU A 5 23.89 -3.30 16.89
N LEU A 6 24.74 -2.47 16.25
CA LEU A 6 24.39 -1.09 15.92
C LEU A 6 23.33 -0.99 14.80
N THR A 7 23.26 -1.94 13.89
CA THR A 7 22.24 -1.93 12.81
C THR A 7 20.88 -2.46 13.26
N SER A 8 20.82 -3.37 14.24
CA SER A 8 19.56 -3.82 14.83
C SER A 8 18.90 -2.73 15.67
N GLY A 9 19.66 -2.03 16.49
CA GLY A 9 19.14 -0.98 17.37
C GLY A 9 18.52 0.22 16.63
N LEU A 10 19.06 0.60 15.47
CA LEU A 10 18.47 1.69 14.65
C LEU A 10 17.15 1.26 14.00
N GLY A 11 17.01 0.01 13.59
CA GLY A 11 15.75 -0.53 13.06
C GLY A 11 14.64 -0.49 14.10
N ASP A 12 14.94 -0.87 15.34
CA ASP A 12 13.99 -0.93 16.44
C ASP A 12 13.58 0.48 16.91
N ILE A 13 14.49 1.46 16.88
CA ILE A 13 14.17 2.86 17.20
C ILE A 13 13.21 3.45 16.17
N PHE A 14 13.41 3.19 14.87
CA PHE A 14 12.50 3.65 13.82
C PHE A 14 11.15 2.96 13.91
N GLN A 15 11.11 1.65 14.18
CA GLN A 15 9.85 0.93 14.35
C GLN A 15 9.08 1.44 15.58
N THR A 16 9.76 1.67 16.71
CA THR A 16 9.17 2.24 17.93
C THR A 16 8.62 3.66 17.71
N GLN A 17 9.28 4.49 16.90
CA GLN A 17 8.75 5.81 16.55
C GLN A 17 7.53 5.74 15.64
N ILE A 18 7.48 4.76 14.72
CA ILE A 18 6.31 4.51 13.87
C ILE A 18 5.14 4.04 14.72
N ASP A 19 5.36 3.10 15.62
CA ASP A 19 4.33 2.55 16.50
C ASP A 19 3.77 3.63 17.46
N LYS A 20 4.63 4.46 18.05
CA LYS A 20 4.20 5.63 18.86
C LYS A 20 3.48 6.70 18.04
N SER A 21 3.79 6.84 16.74
CA SER A 21 3.07 7.77 15.86
C SER A 21 1.69 7.22 15.50
N LEU A 22 1.54 5.91 15.41
CA LEU A 22 0.27 5.22 15.17
C LEU A 22 -0.65 5.26 16.40
N GLU A 23 -0.11 5.11 17.63
CA GLU A 23 -0.88 5.25 18.86
C GLU A 23 -1.47 6.66 19.05
N LYS A 24 -0.76 7.71 18.61
CA LYS A 24 -1.27 9.09 18.66
C LYS A 24 -2.37 9.39 17.64
N VAL A 25 -2.54 8.55 16.61
CA VAL A 25 -3.58 8.74 15.57
C VAL A 25 -4.95 8.22 16.03
N ASP A 26 -5.01 7.35 17.04
CA ASP A 26 -6.27 6.92 17.65
C ASP A 26 -6.82 7.92 18.68
N ALA A 27 -6.05 8.89 19.11
CA ALA A 27 -6.55 10.01 19.89
C ALA A 27 -7.26 11.00 18.96
N ARG A 28 -8.60 11.07 19.02
CA ARG A 28 -9.41 12.06 18.27
C ARG A 28 -8.84 13.46 18.50
N PRO A 29 -8.54 14.23 17.43
CA PRO A 29 -8.30 15.66 17.59
C PRO A 29 -9.61 16.31 18.08
N THR A 30 -9.58 16.92 19.25
CA THR A 30 -10.72 17.64 19.82
C THR A 30 -10.78 19.11 19.35
N ASP A 31 -10.11 19.47 18.29
CA ASP A 31 -10.03 20.82 17.79
C ASP A 31 -10.73 20.99 16.45
N SER A 32 -11.47 22.04 16.40
CA SER A 32 -12.52 22.48 15.49
C SER A 32 -12.16 22.68 14.01
N PHE A 33 -11.07 22.11 13.51
CA PHE A 33 -10.67 22.24 12.11
C PHE A 33 -10.86 20.97 11.25
N GLY A 34 -11.26 19.84 11.83
CA GLY A 34 -11.30 18.53 11.17
C GLY A 34 -12.67 18.07 10.66
N ALA A 35 -13.77 18.50 11.27
CA ALA A 35 -15.09 17.92 11.05
C ALA A 35 -15.61 18.07 9.60
N ASN A 36 -15.44 19.24 8.99
CA ASN A 36 -16.04 19.54 7.69
C ASN A 36 -15.32 18.92 6.49
N GLN A 37 -14.06 18.53 6.63
CA GLN A 37 -13.29 17.92 5.52
C GLN A 37 -13.42 16.39 5.47
N TRP A 38 -13.74 15.76 6.60
CA TRP A 38 -14.01 14.33 6.69
C TRP A 38 -15.40 13.97 6.15
N ASP A 39 -16.41 14.79 6.42
CA ASP A 39 -17.80 14.55 6.00
C ASP A 39 -17.99 14.69 4.48
N MET A 40 -17.21 15.54 3.81
CA MET A 40 -17.27 15.67 2.35
C MET A 40 -16.57 14.49 1.61
N GLN A 41 -15.71 13.72 2.26
CA GLN A 41 -14.94 12.67 1.61
C GLN A 41 -15.55 11.28 1.79
N PHE A 42 -16.40 11.06 2.79
CA PHE A 42 -16.92 9.73 3.16
C PHE A 42 -18.46 9.64 3.20
N GLY A 43 -19.17 10.64 2.69
CA GLY A 43 -20.64 10.67 2.69
C GLY A 43 -21.21 10.36 4.08
N GLN A 44 -21.97 11.27 4.64
CA GLN A 44 -22.52 11.25 6.01
C GLN A 44 -22.91 9.85 6.51
N THR A 45 -22.03 9.17 7.21
CA THR A 45 -22.30 7.84 7.81
C THR A 45 -22.70 7.92 9.28
N HIS A 46 -22.70 9.12 9.87
CA HIS A 46 -23.00 9.34 11.29
C HIS A 46 -24.06 10.43 11.48
N ASN A 47 -24.86 10.31 12.55
CA ASN A 47 -25.76 11.34 13.04
C ASN A 47 -24.98 12.46 13.74
N ALA A 48 -25.63 13.59 13.99
CA ALA A 48 -25.04 14.75 14.70
C ALA A 48 -24.56 14.43 16.13
N ASP A 49 -25.04 13.36 16.74
CA ASP A 49 -24.66 12.85 18.06
C ASP A 49 -23.47 11.89 18.02
N GLY A 50 -22.88 11.65 16.84
CA GLY A 50 -21.77 10.71 16.65
C GLY A 50 -22.18 9.25 16.54
N SER A 51 -23.48 8.92 16.58
CA SER A 51 -23.96 7.56 16.31
C SER A 51 -23.96 7.25 14.81
N LYS A 52 -23.68 6.01 14.43
CA LYS A 52 -23.73 5.59 13.03
C LYS A 52 -25.17 5.64 12.51
N LYS A 53 -25.38 6.26 11.35
CA LYS A 53 -26.66 6.15 10.65
C LYS A 53 -26.92 4.70 10.26
N ALA A 54 -28.13 4.20 10.51
CA ALA A 54 -28.55 2.90 10.01
C ALA A 54 -28.44 2.90 8.48
N GLN A 55 -27.65 1.98 7.94
CA GLN A 55 -27.58 1.79 6.50
C GLN A 55 -28.92 1.29 5.99
N PRO A 56 -29.46 1.81 4.87
CA PRO A 56 -30.70 1.30 4.32
C PRO A 56 -30.51 -0.18 3.99
N THR A 57 -31.28 -1.04 4.62
CA THR A 57 -31.35 -2.48 4.33
C THR A 57 -32.03 -2.67 2.98
N GLY A 58 -31.25 -2.62 1.91
CA GLY A 58 -31.68 -3.15 0.63
C GLY A 58 -31.77 -4.68 0.71
N PRO A 59 -32.65 -5.32 -0.04
CA PRO A 59 -32.85 -6.76 0.06
C PRO A 59 -31.56 -7.49 -0.38
N GLY A 60 -30.86 -8.16 0.57
CA GLY A 60 -29.95 -9.25 0.29
C GLY A 60 -28.47 -8.96 0.10
N GLY A 61 -27.94 -7.80 0.51
CA GLY A 61 -26.48 -7.61 0.58
C GLY A 61 -25.87 -8.25 1.84
N PRO A 62 -24.67 -8.88 1.77
CA PRO A 62 -24.04 -9.41 2.97
C PRO A 62 -23.74 -8.26 3.95
N VAL A 63 -24.14 -8.45 5.22
CA VAL A 63 -23.79 -7.54 6.32
C VAL A 63 -22.28 -7.59 6.48
N VAL A 64 -21.60 -6.50 6.13
CA VAL A 64 -20.15 -6.37 6.35
C VAL A 64 -19.95 -5.84 7.76
N ASP A 65 -19.41 -6.66 8.65
CA ASP A 65 -18.99 -6.23 9.99
C ASP A 65 -17.90 -5.15 9.84
N PRO A 66 -18.14 -3.92 10.33
CA PRO A 66 -17.15 -2.83 10.23
C PRO A 66 -15.88 -3.09 11.06
N ASN A 67 -15.91 -4.07 11.96
CA ASN A 67 -14.76 -4.51 12.78
C ASN A 67 -14.18 -5.82 12.28
N ALA A 68 -14.74 -6.42 11.21
CA ALA A 68 -14.10 -7.57 10.59
C ALA A 68 -12.73 -7.14 10.09
N GLU A 69 -11.66 -7.71 10.65
CA GLU A 69 -10.34 -7.68 10.03
C GLU A 69 -10.55 -8.03 8.55
N PRO A 70 -10.00 -7.24 7.60
CA PRO A 70 -10.20 -7.51 6.18
C PRO A 70 -9.74 -8.95 5.94
N GLY A 71 -10.70 -9.83 5.69
CA GLY A 71 -10.49 -11.27 5.58
C GLY A 71 -9.34 -11.54 4.65
N GLY A 72 -8.38 -12.34 5.09
CA GLY A 72 -7.28 -12.83 4.28
C GLY A 72 -7.80 -13.42 2.96
N PRO A 73 -6.94 -13.65 1.99
CA PRO A 73 -7.34 -14.21 0.70
C PRO A 73 -8.07 -15.54 0.93
N SER A 74 -9.15 -15.77 0.20
CA SER A 74 -9.88 -17.05 0.29
C SER A 74 -8.97 -18.22 -0.10
N ALA A 75 -9.24 -19.41 0.42
CA ALA A 75 -8.46 -20.61 0.10
C ALA A 75 -8.34 -20.85 -1.42
N SER A 76 -9.39 -20.50 -2.20
CA SER A 76 -9.36 -20.56 -3.67
C SER A 76 -8.43 -19.52 -4.31
N GLN A 77 -8.17 -18.41 -3.66
CA GLN A 77 -7.23 -17.37 -4.14
C GLN A 77 -5.77 -17.74 -3.86
N ILE A 78 -5.54 -18.60 -2.85
CA ILE A 78 -4.19 -19.02 -2.43
C ILE A 78 -3.79 -20.36 -3.08
N GLY A 79 -4.75 -21.13 -3.59
CA GLY A 79 -4.55 -22.54 -3.99
C GLY A 79 -3.42 -22.80 -5.00
N ASN A 80 -2.98 -21.78 -5.75
CA ASN A 80 -1.88 -21.88 -6.72
C ASN A 80 -0.61 -21.12 -6.28
N ILE A 81 -0.53 -20.69 -5.02
CA ILE A 81 0.63 -19.98 -4.50
C ILE A 81 1.46 -20.96 -3.67
N ASP A 82 2.74 -21.06 -4.01
CA ASP A 82 3.71 -21.81 -3.22
C ASP A 82 3.78 -21.25 -1.79
N GLN A 83 3.31 -22.03 -0.83
CA GLN A 83 3.21 -21.63 0.57
C GLN A 83 4.57 -21.35 1.22
N THR A 84 5.66 -21.90 0.70
CA THR A 84 7.03 -21.63 1.18
C THR A 84 7.48 -20.18 0.89
N ARG A 85 6.82 -19.51 -0.04
CA ARG A 85 7.08 -18.11 -0.40
C ARG A 85 6.32 -17.10 0.47
N ILE A 86 5.44 -17.57 1.37
CA ILE A 86 4.59 -16.72 2.21
C ILE A 86 5.30 -16.36 3.51
N VAL A 87 5.30 -15.06 3.84
CA VAL A 87 5.79 -14.50 5.12
C VAL A 87 4.62 -14.36 6.09
N LYS A 88 4.78 -14.80 7.34
CA LYS A 88 3.76 -14.65 8.38
C LYS A 88 4.36 -14.05 9.66
N PRO A 89 3.92 -12.83 10.06
CA PRO A 89 3.15 -11.85 9.29
C PRO A 89 4.02 -11.11 8.27
N GLY A 90 3.43 -10.70 7.15
CA GLY A 90 4.08 -9.81 6.20
C GLY A 90 4.37 -8.43 6.82
N LYS A 91 5.50 -7.83 6.46
CA LYS A 91 6.00 -6.58 7.07
C LYS A 91 6.23 -5.49 6.03
N VAL A 92 6.18 -4.22 6.49
CA VAL A 92 6.60 -3.06 5.69
C VAL A 92 7.80 -2.42 6.38
N SER A 93 8.85 -2.12 5.61
CA SER A 93 10.06 -1.47 6.10
C SER A 93 10.60 -0.47 5.09
N TYR A 94 11.37 0.50 5.57
CA TYR A 94 12.18 1.34 4.71
C TYR A 94 13.46 0.58 4.32
N GLY A 95 13.82 0.65 3.03
CA GLY A 95 15.01 -0.04 2.52
C GLY A 95 16.32 0.59 3.00
N GLN A 96 17.38 -0.20 3.01
CA GLN A 96 18.73 0.28 3.27
C GLN A 96 19.07 1.44 2.32
N GLY A 97 19.67 2.52 2.84
CA GLY A 97 20.01 3.71 2.06
C GLY A 97 18.81 4.61 1.70
N PHE A 98 17.61 4.34 2.24
CA PHE A 98 16.44 5.20 2.05
C PHE A 98 16.74 6.66 2.44
N ALA A 99 17.43 6.90 3.55
CA ALA A 99 17.79 8.24 4.04
C ALA A 99 18.62 9.05 3.02
N ASN A 100 19.37 8.40 2.14
CA ASN A 100 20.22 9.03 1.13
C ASN A 100 19.49 9.35 -0.19
N LYS A 101 18.19 9.04 -0.29
CA LYS A 101 17.40 9.33 -1.49
C LYS A 101 16.83 10.75 -1.47
N THR A 102 16.50 11.30 -2.63
CA THR A 102 15.79 12.58 -2.72
C THR A 102 14.40 12.50 -2.09
N ARG A 103 13.71 11.37 -2.30
CA ARG A 103 12.40 11.06 -1.70
C ARG A 103 12.57 10.23 -0.44
N ASN A 104 13.17 10.82 0.59
CA ASN A 104 13.49 10.17 1.86
C ASN A 104 12.64 10.61 3.04
N LYS A 105 11.58 11.38 2.79
CA LYS A 105 10.60 11.68 3.84
C LYS A 105 9.69 10.49 4.09
N PRO A 106 9.27 10.26 5.34
CA PRO A 106 8.28 9.24 5.66
C PRO A 106 7.04 9.39 4.78
N ILE A 107 6.39 8.27 4.48
CA ILE A 107 5.07 8.30 3.85
C ILE A 107 4.00 8.60 4.90
N LYS A 108 2.84 9.06 4.45
CA LYS A 108 1.68 9.31 5.33
C LYS A 108 1.25 8.04 6.07
N PRO A 109 0.82 8.15 7.35
CA PRO A 109 0.34 7.01 8.12
C PRO A 109 -0.76 6.22 7.41
N GLN A 110 -1.65 6.91 6.69
CA GLN A 110 -2.72 6.27 5.91
C GLN A 110 -2.17 5.36 4.80
N LEU A 111 -1.12 5.81 4.09
CA LEU A 111 -0.47 4.99 3.06
C LEU A 111 0.31 3.83 3.70
N MET A 112 0.96 4.06 4.83
CA MET A 112 1.62 3.01 5.60
C MET A 112 0.63 1.92 6.00
N LYS A 113 -0.55 2.28 6.53
CA LYS A 113 -1.62 1.33 6.91
C LYS A 113 -2.11 0.52 5.70
N VAL A 114 -2.29 1.16 4.55
CA VAL A 114 -2.66 0.47 3.30
C VAL A 114 -1.60 -0.57 2.91
N LEU A 115 -0.32 -0.21 2.94
CA LEU A 115 0.78 -1.13 2.63
C LEU A 115 0.87 -2.27 3.64
N GLN A 116 0.74 -1.99 4.94
CA GLN A 116 0.76 -3.01 6.01
C GLN A 116 -0.39 -4.01 5.88
N ASN A 117 -1.60 -3.54 5.60
CA ASN A 117 -2.75 -4.41 5.38
C ASN A 117 -2.55 -5.29 4.14
N ALA A 118 -2.08 -4.72 3.03
CA ALA A 118 -1.77 -5.48 1.83
C ALA A 118 -0.66 -6.52 2.07
N ALA A 119 0.41 -6.15 2.77
CA ALA A 119 1.52 -7.04 3.10
C ALA A 119 1.06 -8.23 3.97
N ARG A 120 0.32 -7.95 5.06
CA ARG A 120 -0.21 -8.98 5.97
C ARG A 120 -1.18 -9.93 5.26
N ASN A 121 -2.13 -9.39 4.51
CA ASN A 121 -3.16 -10.17 3.84
C ASN A 121 -2.61 -10.99 2.66
N THR A 122 -1.45 -10.61 2.13
CA THR A 122 -0.77 -11.37 1.08
C THR A 122 0.26 -12.36 1.64
N GLY A 123 0.87 -12.04 2.78
CA GLY A 123 2.02 -12.77 3.31
C GLY A 123 3.30 -12.44 2.54
N VAL A 124 3.64 -11.16 2.40
CA VAL A 124 4.85 -10.67 1.74
C VAL A 124 5.53 -9.59 2.56
N ASN A 125 6.83 -9.40 2.36
CA ASN A 125 7.51 -8.20 2.85
C ASN A 125 7.45 -7.09 1.80
N VAL A 126 7.28 -5.86 2.25
CA VAL A 126 7.25 -4.67 1.41
C VAL A 126 8.37 -3.74 1.83
N MET A 127 9.29 -3.46 0.92
CA MET A 127 10.41 -2.55 1.13
C MET A 127 10.16 -1.22 0.41
N ILE A 128 10.03 -0.13 1.17
CA ILE A 128 9.91 1.22 0.62
C ILE A 128 11.32 1.72 0.27
N PHE A 129 11.58 1.94 -1.03
CA PHE A 129 12.87 2.48 -1.48
C PHE A 129 12.78 3.95 -1.94
N SER A 130 11.57 4.51 -2.06
CA SER A 130 11.31 5.92 -2.38
C SER A 130 10.00 6.34 -1.72
N GLY A 131 10.05 7.32 -0.85
CA GLY A 131 8.90 7.77 -0.05
C GLY A 131 8.46 9.18 -0.40
N GLY A 132 8.21 9.99 0.64
CA GLY A 132 7.79 11.37 0.52
C GLY A 132 8.90 12.33 0.08
N GLN A 133 8.49 13.46 -0.45
CA GLN A 133 9.35 14.58 -0.83
C GLN A 133 8.71 15.91 -0.46
N ASP A 134 9.43 17.03 -0.64
CA ASP A 134 8.88 18.38 -0.47
C ASP A 134 7.74 18.64 -1.46
N VAL A 135 6.74 19.38 -1.01
CA VAL A 135 5.66 19.86 -1.86
C VAL A 135 6.22 20.82 -2.92
N LYS A 136 5.69 20.75 -4.14
CA LYS A 136 6.10 21.63 -5.24
C LYS A 136 6.00 23.10 -4.81
N GLY A 137 7.11 23.81 -4.95
CA GLY A 137 7.24 25.22 -4.53
C GLY A 137 7.55 25.41 -3.03
N LYS A 138 7.70 24.33 -2.25
CA LYS A 138 8.09 24.38 -0.83
C LYS A 138 9.23 23.42 -0.58
N GLY A 139 10.40 23.94 -0.20
CA GLY A 139 11.60 23.14 0.05
C GLY A 139 12.41 22.80 -1.22
N THR A 140 13.56 22.15 -1.02
CA THR A 140 14.58 21.92 -2.05
C THR A 140 14.76 20.43 -2.45
N ARG A 141 14.32 19.51 -1.61
CA ARG A 141 14.51 18.07 -1.84
C ARG A 141 13.32 17.47 -2.59
N ARG A 142 13.37 17.60 -3.91
CA ARG A 142 12.27 17.19 -4.77
C ARG A 142 12.77 16.67 -6.12
N THR A 143 12.07 15.64 -6.65
CA THR A 143 12.30 15.10 -7.99
C THR A 143 11.01 14.50 -8.58
N GLY A 144 10.83 14.67 -9.89
CA GLY A 144 9.75 14.01 -10.66
C GLY A 144 8.34 14.34 -10.19
N SER A 145 7.52 13.32 -10.05
CA SER A 145 6.07 13.41 -9.86
C SER A 145 5.65 14.07 -8.54
N THR A 146 4.59 14.91 -8.61
CA THR A 146 3.92 15.50 -7.43
C THR A 146 3.14 14.47 -6.59
N ARG A 147 3.00 13.21 -7.03
CA ARG A 147 2.34 12.16 -6.26
C ARG A 147 3.04 11.86 -4.94
N HIS A 148 4.38 12.01 -4.91
CA HIS A 148 5.20 11.81 -3.72
C HIS A 148 5.24 13.01 -2.77
N ASP A 149 4.67 14.16 -3.19
CA ASP A 149 4.65 15.36 -2.34
C ASP A 149 3.97 15.02 -1.00
N ASP A 150 4.60 15.42 0.10
CA ASP A 150 4.11 15.23 1.46
C ASP A 150 3.80 13.76 1.85
N GLY A 151 4.46 12.80 1.21
CA GLY A 151 4.37 11.37 1.58
C GLY A 151 3.11 10.63 1.11
N TRP A 152 2.34 11.18 0.17
CA TRP A 152 1.13 10.53 -0.34
C TRP A 152 1.39 9.39 -1.33
N ALA A 153 2.63 9.12 -1.68
CA ALA A 153 3.03 8.02 -2.53
C ALA A 153 4.30 7.34 -2.03
N ALA A 154 4.48 6.08 -2.43
CA ALA A 154 5.67 5.28 -2.22
C ALA A 154 6.02 4.49 -3.48
N ASP A 155 7.34 4.33 -3.73
CA ASP A 155 7.83 3.30 -4.61
C ASP A 155 8.37 2.16 -3.76
N VAL A 156 7.87 0.95 -3.99
CA VAL A 156 8.14 -0.22 -3.15
C VAL A 156 8.64 -1.41 -3.96
N ARG A 157 9.36 -2.31 -3.31
CA ARG A 157 9.60 -3.67 -3.78
C ARG A 157 8.85 -4.64 -2.89
N VAL A 158 8.21 -5.61 -3.51
CA VAL A 158 7.49 -6.69 -2.82
C VAL A 158 8.37 -7.91 -2.82
N GLN A 159 8.58 -8.52 -1.66
CA GLN A 159 9.51 -9.63 -1.47
C GLN A 159 8.79 -10.83 -0.86
N ASP A 160 9.11 -12.01 -1.36
CA ASP A 160 8.65 -13.27 -0.76
C ASP A 160 9.49 -13.66 0.48
N ALA A 161 9.19 -14.82 1.07
CA ALA A 161 9.86 -15.33 2.27
C ALA A 161 11.36 -15.56 2.08
N THR A 162 11.83 -15.74 0.85
CA THR A 162 13.27 -15.90 0.53
C THR A 162 14.00 -14.56 0.39
N GLY A 163 13.27 -13.43 0.48
CA GLY A 163 13.79 -12.09 0.22
C GLY A 163 13.88 -11.73 -1.27
N LYS A 164 13.39 -12.60 -2.17
CA LYS A 164 13.39 -12.36 -3.61
C LYS A 164 12.33 -11.31 -3.98
N ASN A 165 12.73 -10.30 -4.75
CA ASN A 165 11.80 -9.32 -5.30
C ASN A 165 10.86 -9.97 -6.31
N LEU A 166 9.56 -9.75 -6.17
CA LEU A 166 8.54 -10.24 -7.08
C LEU A 166 8.52 -9.43 -8.38
N SER A 167 8.28 -10.10 -9.49
CA SER A 167 8.23 -9.45 -10.81
C SER A 167 6.89 -8.77 -11.08
N THR A 168 6.93 -7.62 -11.74
CA THR A 168 5.76 -6.88 -12.21
C THR A 168 5.31 -7.26 -13.62
N ASN A 169 5.79 -8.39 -14.18
CA ASN A 169 5.38 -8.88 -15.50
C ASN A 169 3.96 -9.47 -15.53
N GLY A 170 3.34 -9.62 -14.36
CA GLY A 170 2.00 -10.20 -14.19
C GLY A 170 1.96 -11.72 -14.08
N GLY A 171 3.10 -12.41 -14.29
CA GLY A 171 3.17 -13.87 -14.19
C GLY A 171 3.35 -14.42 -12.77
N ASP A 172 3.65 -13.56 -11.78
CA ASP A 172 3.82 -13.99 -10.39
C ASP A 172 2.49 -13.90 -9.63
N PRO A 173 1.91 -15.06 -9.20
CA PRO A 173 0.62 -15.06 -8.48
C PRO A 173 0.67 -14.28 -7.16
N LEU A 174 1.80 -14.29 -6.46
CA LEU A 174 1.96 -13.60 -5.19
C LEU A 174 1.98 -12.08 -5.38
N MET A 175 2.61 -11.57 -6.46
CA MET A 175 2.52 -10.16 -6.84
C MET A 175 1.08 -9.76 -7.20
N ASN A 176 0.38 -10.59 -7.97
CA ASN A 176 -1.01 -10.32 -8.36
C ASN A 176 -1.92 -10.26 -7.10
N LEU A 177 -1.73 -11.19 -6.15
CA LEU A 177 -2.44 -11.19 -4.88
C LEU A 177 -2.14 -9.93 -4.06
N PHE A 178 -0.87 -9.51 -4.00
CA PHE A 178 -0.49 -8.25 -3.34
C PHE A 178 -1.21 -7.05 -3.96
N ILE A 179 -1.21 -6.93 -5.28
CA ILE A 179 -1.88 -5.84 -6.00
C ILE A 179 -3.40 -5.82 -5.71
N MET A 180 -4.04 -7.00 -5.66
CA MET A 180 -5.44 -7.11 -5.31
C MET A 180 -5.70 -6.66 -3.86
N ASN A 181 -4.90 -7.11 -2.91
CA ASN A 181 -5.02 -6.73 -1.51
C ASN A 181 -4.67 -5.24 -1.28
N LEU A 182 -3.71 -4.69 -2.04
CA LEU A 182 -3.40 -3.27 -2.03
C LEU A 182 -4.62 -2.43 -2.42
N LYS A 183 -5.35 -2.83 -3.47
CA LYS A 183 -6.59 -2.15 -3.88
C LYS A 183 -7.67 -2.28 -2.81
N LYS A 184 -7.88 -3.48 -2.25
CA LYS A 184 -8.83 -3.72 -1.15
C LYS A 184 -8.51 -2.87 0.09
N ALA A 185 -7.23 -2.71 0.41
CA ALA A 185 -6.78 -1.90 1.54
C ALA A 185 -6.92 -0.38 1.33
N GLY A 186 -7.35 0.08 0.16
CA GLY A 186 -7.61 1.49 -0.13
C GLY A 186 -6.56 2.17 -1.02
N GLY A 187 -5.65 1.43 -1.65
CA GLY A 187 -4.75 1.97 -2.67
C GLY A 187 -5.55 2.58 -3.83
N LYS A 188 -5.16 3.79 -4.27
CA LYS A 188 -5.87 4.53 -5.32
C LYS A 188 -5.09 4.65 -6.61
N GLY A 189 -3.75 4.69 -6.56
CA GLY A 189 -2.88 4.75 -7.73
C GLY A 189 -1.88 3.61 -7.75
N LEU A 190 -1.62 3.07 -8.94
CA LEU A 190 -0.72 1.94 -9.18
C LEU A 190 0.15 2.17 -10.41
N GLY A 191 1.46 2.09 -10.24
CA GLY A 191 2.43 1.98 -11.33
C GLY A 191 3.16 0.65 -11.27
N ALA A 192 3.01 -0.21 -12.29
CA ALA A 192 3.65 -1.51 -12.31
C ALA A 192 3.84 -2.03 -13.77
N HIS A 193 5.06 -2.34 -14.16
CA HIS A 193 5.38 -2.89 -15.49
C HIS A 193 6.83 -3.39 -15.51
N PRO A 194 7.19 -4.42 -16.31
CA PRO A 194 8.58 -4.83 -16.51
C PRO A 194 9.51 -3.70 -16.97
N GLY A 195 9.03 -2.81 -17.82
CA GLY A 195 9.74 -1.60 -18.27
C GLY A 195 9.56 -0.38 -17.35
N TYR A 196 9.16 -0.57 -16.08
CA TYR A 196 9.00 0.49 -15.10
C TYR A 196 9.71 0.10 -13.79
N MET A 197 10.58 0.97 -13.29
CA MET A 197 11.36 0.77 -12.05
C MET A 197 12.06 -0.60 -11.96
N GLY A 198 12.66 -1.06 -13.07
CA GLY A 198 13.45 -2.29 -13.14
C GLY A 198 12.64 -3.58 -13.06
N GLY A 199 11.36 -3.54 -13.36
CA GLY A 199 10.51 -4.74 -13.44
C GLY A 199 10.14 -5.40 -12.10
N THR A 200 10.57 -4.83 -10.99
CA THR A 200 10.25 -5.29 -9.61
C THR A 200 9.76 -4.17 -8.72
N GLY A 201 9.84 -2.92 -9.19
CA GLY A 201 9.32 -1.77 -8.46
C GLY A 201 7.82 -1.57 -8.71
N VAL A 202 7.10 -1.20 -7.67
CA VAL A 202 5.67 -0.86 -7.71
C VAL A 202 5.50 0.54 -7.12
N HIS A 203 4.88 1.45 -7.87
CA HIS A 203 4.41 2.71 -7.32
C HIS A 203 3.03 2.53 -6.71
N VAL A 204 2.83 3.10 -5.55
CA VAL A 204 1.55 3.12 -4.84
C VAL A 204 1.24 4.53 -4.36
N ASP A 205 0.00 4.99 -4.52
CA ASP A 205 -0.43 6.27 -3.96
C ASP A 205 -1.90 6.28 -3.52
N LEU A 206 -2.26 7.33 -2.79
CA LEU A 206 -3.64 7.61 -2.37
C LEU A 206 -4.33 8.69 -3.21
N TRP A 207 -3.69 9.17 -4.29
CA TRP A 207 -4.26 10.16 -5.21
C TRP A 207 -5.18 9.55 -6.26
N GLY A 208 -4.76 8.40 -6.85
CA GLY A 208 -5.47 7.77 -7.96
C GLY A 208 -5.67 8.72 -9.14
N ALA A 209 -6.88 8.78 -9.66
CA ALA A 209 -7.24 9.58 -10.82
C ALA A 209 -7.15 11.10 -10.59
N SER A 210 -7.13 11.59 -9.34
CA SER A 210 -7.01 13.03 -9.05
C SER A 210 -5.68 13.66 -9.47
N LYS A 211 -4.66 12.83 -9.74
CA LYS A 211 -3.34 13.24 -10.25
C LYS A 211 -3.04 12.68 -11.64
N GLY A 212 -4.07 12.44 -12.46
CA GLY A 212 -3.96 11.82 -13.78
C GLY A 212 -4.38 10.36 -13.78
N ALA A 213 -3.74 9.47 -14.57
CA ALA A 213 -4.13 8.06 -14.62
C ALA A 213 -4.02 7.40 -13.24
N ALA A 214 -5.07 6.65 -12.83
CA ALA A 214 -5.05 5.86 -11.60
C ALA A 214 -4.11 4.62 -11.72
N MET A 215 -3.78 4.23 -12.94
CA MET A 215 -2.92 3.08 -13.22
C MET A 215 -2.07 3.34 -14.46
N TRP A 216 -0.78 2.97 -14.40
CA TRP A 216 0.14 3.14 -15.52
C TRP A 216 1.20 2.03 -15.57
N GLY A 217 1.83 1.91 -16.75
CA GLY A 217 2.81 0.88 -17.08
C GLY A 217 4.17 1.45 -17.47
N ALA A 218 4.70 0.96 -18.59
CA ALA A 218 6.03 1.30 -19.09
C ALA A 218 6.28 2.81 -19.17
N GLY A 219 7.47 3.23 -18.73
CA GLY A 219 7.90 4.63 -18.74
C GLY A 219 6.98 5.60 -17.99
N GLY A 220 6.17 5.12 -17.05
CA GLY A 220 5.18 5.95 -16.33
C GLY A 220 3.95 6.30 -17.18
N LYS A 221 3.77 5.65 -18.31
CA LYS A 221 2.65 5.79 -19.27
C LYS A 221 2.07 4.42 -19.59
N GLY A 222 1.14 4.37 -20.53
CA GLY A 222 0.54 3.11 -20.96
C GLY A 222 -0.21 2.38 -19.84
N LYS A 223 -0.42 1.07 -20.02
CA LYS A 223 -1.12 0.22 -19.06
C LYS A 223 -0.18 -0.84 -18.48
N PRO A 224 -0.37 -1.26 -17.23
CA PRO A 224 0.28 -2.45 -16.70
C PRO A 224 -0.06 -3.71 -17.50
N PRO A 225 0.67 -4.83 -17.30
CA PRO A 225 0.29 -6.13 -17.84
C PRO A 225 -1.16 -6.49 -17.49
N LYS A 226 -1.83 -7.22 -18.37
CA LYS A 226 -3.25 -7.60 -18.20
C LYS A 226 -3.54 -8.28 -16.87
N ALA A 227 -2.63 -9.14 -16.40
CA ALA A 227 -2.77 -9.80 -15.10
C ALA A 227 -2.74 -8.82 -13.91
N ILE A 228 -1.86 -7.82 -13.95
CA ILE A 228 -1.82 -6.73 -12.95
C ILE A 228 -3.11 -5.90 -13.01
N GLN A 229 -3.61 -5.60 -14.22
CA GLN A 229 -4.90 -4.89 -14.37
C GLN A 229 -6.07 -5.70 -13.79
N ALA A 230 -6.10 -7.02 -14.02
CA ALA A 230 -7.12 -7.91 -13.46
C ALA A 230 -7.04 -7.95 -11.93
N ALA A 231 -5.84 -8.09 -11.37
CA ALA A 231 -5.61 -8.06 -9.92
C ALA A 231 -6.08 -6.72 -9.30
N TRP A 232 -5.75 -5.59 -9.93
CA TRP A 232 -6.23 -4.27 -9.48
C TRP A 232 -7.75 -4.12 -9.56
N ALA A 233 -8.40 -4.84 -10.49
CA ALA A 233 -9.86 -4.93 -10.59
C ALA A 233 -10.47 -5.99 -9.65
N GLY A 234 -9.69 -6.55 -8.72
CA GLY A 234 -10.15 -7.55 -7.73
C GLY A 234 -10.29 -8.97 -8.27
N ARG A 235 -9.69 -9.29 -9.42
CA ARG A 235 -9.75 -10.62 -10.04
C ARG A 235 -8.37 -11.24 -10.09
N MET A 236 -8.21 -12.44 -9.53
CA MET A 236 -6.98 -13.21 -9.72
C MET A 236 -6.90 -13.68 -11.17
N PRO A 237 -5.76 -13.44 -11.84
CA PRO A 237 -5.55 -13.97 -13.19
C PRO A 237 -5.57 -15.50 -13.14
N THR A 238 -6.29 -16.12 -14.05
CA THR A 238 -6.16 -17.56 -14.29
C THR A 238 -4.77 -17.79 -14.90
N THR A 239 -3.93 -18.53 -14.20
CA THR A 239 -2.69 -19.06 -14.76
C THR A 239 -3.10 -20.14 -15.77
N THR A 240 -3.24 -19.80 -17.04
CA THR A 240 -3.15 -20.83 -18.08
C THR A 240 -1.74 -21.37 -18.01
N ALA A 241 -1.60 -22.60 -17.50
CA ALA A 241 -0.37 -23.34 -17.63
C ALA A 241 -0.04 -23.36 -19.13
N LYS A 242 1.11 -22.78 -19.49
CA LYS A 242 1.64 -22.96 -20.83
C LYS A 242 2.05 -24.42 -20.91
N ALA A 243 1.25 -25.23 -21.64
CA ALA A 243 1.63 -26.58 -22.02
C ALA A 243 2.91 -26.56 -22.85
#